data_1bc09ea80db3d5db20bd42598a89a7af
#
_entry.id   1bc09ea80db3d5db20bd42598a89a7af
#
_cell.length_a   1.000
_cell.length_b   1.000
_cell.length_c   1.000
_cell.angle_alpha   90.00
_cell.angle_beta   90.00
_cell.angle_gamma   90.00
#
_symmetry.space_group_name_H-M   'P 1'
#
loop_
_entity.id
_entity.type
_entity.pdbx_description
1 polymer ?
#
loop_
_entity_poly.entity_id
_entity_poly.type
_entity_poly.pdbx_seq_one_letter_code
_entity_poly.pdbx_strand_id
1 'polypeptide(L)'
;CKLAQSLCDKFHNDELEHGWYLQQLARYKYRTSKVDSNKIQKSAFQNNLQLLKPREGISYKKIEFINQDRVRRIKEWMSNYCDYQEMMISVGGMLQNLSFGMPSEKFESALKEVGMSIGFLSQRPDKEIKKGPDNLWCGIENQYFLLECKNEVEDTRSEISKNEAGQMNSHSAWFEKIYGNAKCKRILIIPTKKLSYHADFTHPVEIMRKNSLKRFKNNVRNFFKEFAKYVLHEVSDQKIQQFIDTHEIDIANLTKKYSEKYHQSTK
;
A
#
# COMPACT_ATOMS: atom_id res chain seq x y z
N CYS A 1 5.28 5.10 17.65
CA CYS A 1 3.92 4.92 18.22
C CYS A 1 3.88 4.10 19.50
N LYS A 2 4.61 2.96 19.61
CA LYS A 2 4.56 2.11 20.82
C LYS A 2 4.98 2.85 22.09
N LEU A 3 6.11 3.58 22.05
CA LEU A 3 6.58 4.38 23.19
C LEU A 3 5.57 5.47 23.57
N ALA A 4 5.01 6.19 22.59
CA ALA A 4 4.01 7.22 22.84
C ALA A 4 2.73 6.64 23.47
N GLN A 5 2.31 5.43 23.04
CA GLN A 5 1.19 4.71 23.65
C GLN A 5 1.50 4.35 25.10
N SER A 6 2.67 3.77 25.35
CA SER A 6 3.11 3.41 26.71
C SER A 6 3.17 4.61 27.67
N LEU A 7 3.54 5.79 27.16
CA LEU A 7 3.51 7.03 27.97
C LEU A 7 2.07 7.45 28.28
N CYS A 8 1.16 7.41 27.30
CA CYS A 8 -0.25 7.69 27.57
C CYS A 8 -0.84 6.76 28.65
N ASP A 9 -0.53 5.46 28.56
CA ASP A 9 -1.01 4.47 29.52
C ASP A 9 -0.44 4.69 30.93
N LYS A 10 0.76 5.26 31.03
CA LYS A 10 1.46 5.50 32.29
C LYS A 10 1.01 6.78 33.00
N PHE A 11 0.65 7.81 32.27
CA PHE A 11 0.30 9.15 32.76
C PHE A 11 -1.19 9.46 32.62
N HIS A 12 -2.06 8.52 32.92
CA HIS A 12 -3.52 8.69 32.77
C HIS A 12 -4.21 9.36 33.99
N ASN A 13 -3.48 9.57 35.10
CA ASN A 13 -4.07 10.10 36.34
C ASN A 13 -4.16 11.64 36.38
N ASP A 14 -3.38 12.36 35.55
CA ASP A 14 -3.48 13.80 35.38
C ASP A 14 -4.10 14.09 34.01
N GLU A 15 -5.30 14.65 33.98
CA GLU A 15 -6.05 14.90 32.75
C GLU A 15 -5.29 15.86 31.80
N LEU A 16 -4.65 16.90 32.30
CA LEU A 16 -3.94 17.88 31.49
C LEU A 16 -2.67 17.28 30.88
N GLU A 17 -1.89 16.55 31.68
CA GLU A 17 -0.68 15.86 31.23
C GLU A 17 -1.04 14.71 30.27
N HIS A 18 -2.05 13.92 30.61
CA HIS A 18 -2.56 12.86 29.73
C HIS A 18 -3.02 13.42 28.38
N GLY A 19 -3.71 14.55 28.38
CA GLY A 19 -4.09 15.25 27.15
C GLY A 19 -2.88 15.58 26.27
N TRP A 20 -1.78 16.06 26.87
CA TRP A 20 -0.56 16.36 26.15
C TRP A 20 0.08 15.10 25.51
N TYR A 21 0.17 13.99 26.24
CA TYR A 21 0.68 12.73 25.70
C TYR A 21 -0.21 12.18 24.59
N LEU A 22 -1.53 12.28 24.71
CA LEU A 22 -2.47 11.93 23.66
C LEU A 22 -2.25 12.75 22.38
N GLN A 23 -1.97 14.07 22.51
CA GLN A 23 -1.63 14.91 21.35
C GLN A 23 -0.35 14.43 20.66
N GLN A 24 0.70 14.06 21.41
CA GLN A 24 1.92 13.49 20.81
C GLN A 24 1.61 12.15 20.11
N LEU A 25 0.81 11.29 20.73
CA LEU A 25 0.37 10.03 20.10
C LEU A 25 -0.41 10.29 18.82
N ALA A 26 -1.33 11.26 18.81
CA ALA A 26 -2.07 11.69 17.62
C ALA A 26 -1.13 12.13 16.48
N ARG A 27 -0.08 12.90 16.80
CA ARG A 27 0.94 13.35 15.84
C ARG A 27 1.65 12.16 15.17
N TYR A 28 2.05 11.14 15.94
CA TYR A 28 2.69 9.95 15.37
C TYR A 28 1.70 9.09 14.58
N LYS A 29 0.47 8.94 15.06
CA LYS A 29 -0.60 8.20 14.36
C LYS A 29 -0.99 8.85 13.03
N TYR A 30 -0.85 10.14 12.88
CA TYR A 30 -1.19 10.86 11.65
C TYR A 30 -0.47 10.32 10.40
N ARG A 31 0.74 9.78 10.58
CA ARG A 31 1.53 9.17 9.49
C ARG A 31 0.96 7.83 9.01
N THR A 32 0.19 7.13 9.84
CA THR A 32 -0.35 5.80 9.54
C THR A 32 -1.87 5.78 9.36
N SER A 33 -2.60 6.58 10.15
CA SER A 33 -4.07 6.67 10.08
C SER A 33 -4.52 8.06 10.52
N LYS A 34 -4.99 8.85 9.57
CA LYS A 34 -5.52 10.22 9.83
C LYS A 34 -6.78 10.17 10.69
N VAL A 35 -7.62 9.13 10.50
CA VAL A 35 -8.85 8.94 11.28
C VAL A 35 -8.54 8.68 12.75
N ASP A 36 -7.65 7.71 13.02
CA ASP A 36 -7.27 7.37 14.39
C ASP A 36 -6.54 8.55 15.05
N SER A 37 -5.66 9.24 14.31
CA SER A 37 -5.02 10.47 14.77
C SER A 37 -6.03 11.52 15.21
N ASN A 38 -7.06 11.78 14.39
CA ASN A 38 -8.07 12.78 14.71
C ASN A 38 -8.94 12.39 15.90
N LYS A 39 -9.27 11.09 16.05
CA LYS A 39 -9.97 10.56 17.23
C LYS A 39 -9.15 10.80 18.51
N ILE A 40 -7.85 10.46 18.48
CA ILE A 40 -6.95 10.65 19.62
C ILE A 40 -6.80 12.16 19.92
N GLN A 41 -6.68 13.01 18.89
CA GLN A 41 -6.61 14.47 19.09
C GLN A 41 -7.90 15.03 19.70
N LYS A 42 -9.06 14.45 19.36
CA LYS A 42 -10.34 14.84 20.00
C LYS A 42 -10.33 14.50 21.48
N SER A 43 -9.86 13.32 21.87
CA SER A 43 -9.70 12.95 23.28
C SER A 43 -8.66 13.83 23.98
N ALA A 44 -7.52 14.13 23.34
CA ALA A 44 -6.52 15.03 23.87
C ALA A 44 -7.11 16.43 24.18
N PHE A 45 -7.87 16.99 23.25
CA PHE A 45 -8.49 18.31 23.41
C PHE A 45 -9.62 18.30 24.48
N GLN A 46 -10.34 17.19 24.65
CA GLN A 46 -11.31 17.04 25.74
C GLN A 46 -10.63 17.07 27.11
N ASN A 47 -9.46 16.45 27.26
CA ASN A 47 -8.71 16.43 28.50
C ASN A 47 -7.99 17.77 28.78
N ASN A 48 -7.60 18.49 27.73
CA ASN A 48 -6.88 19.74 27.86
C ASN A 48 -7.25 20.70 26.72
N LEU A 49 -8.08 21.70 27.03
CA LEU A 49 -8.59 22.69 26.08
C LEU A 49 -7.52 23.68 25.55
N GLN A 50 -6.33 23.68 26.12
CA GLN A 50 -5.19 24.51 25.66
C GLN A 50 -4.45 23.84 24.48
N LEU A 51 -4.75 22.56 24.17
CA LEU A 51 -4.14 21.81 23.07
C LEU A 51 -4.76 22.18 21.71
N LEU A 52 -4.17 21.63 20.65
CA LEU A 52 -4.67 21.82 19.30
C LEU A 52 -6.09 21.27 19.15
N LYS A 53 -6.98 22.06 18.56
CA LYS A 53 -8.32 21.60 18.21
C LYS A 53 -8.26 20.43 17.21
N PRO A 54 -9.10 19.40 17.37
CA PRO A 54 -9.22 18.35 16.37
C PRO A 54 -9.74 18.93 15.05
N ARG A 55 -9.38 18.34 13.94
CA ARG A 55 -9.89 18.74 12.63
C ARG A 55 -11.36 18.36 12.47
N GLU A 56 -12.14 19.23 11.86
CA GLU A 56 -13.53 18.97 11.50
C GLU A 56 -13.61 18.09 10.23
N GLY A 57 -13.29 16.83 10.37
CA GLY A 57 -13.29 15.88 9.28
C GLY A 57 -11.91 15.61 8.68
N ILE A 58 -11.85 14.53 7.95
CA ILE A 58 -10.65 14.09 7.24
C ILE A 58 -11.00 14.01 5.77
N SER A 59 -10.41 14.90 4.97
CA SER A 59 -10.53 14.85 3.51
C SER A 59 -9.50 13.88 2.94
N TYR A 60 -9.94 13.04 2.02
CA TYR A 60 -9.06 12.21 1.22
C TYR A 60 -8.28 13.08 0.24
N LYS A 61 -6.96 12.98 0.26
CA LYS A 61 -6.09 13.61 -0.73
C LYS A 61 -5.83 12.60 -1.85
N LYS A 62 -6.42 12.87 -3.01
CA LYS A 62 -6.19 12.06 -4.21
C LYS A 62 -4.70 12.00 -4.56
N ILE A 63 -4.23 10.82 -5.00
CA ILE A 63 -2.96 10.71 -5.69
C ILE A 63 -3.20 10.88 -7.19
N GLU A 64 -2.53 11.85 -7.78
CA GLU A 64 -2.60 12.14 -9.21
C GLU A 64 -1.18 12.27 -9.74
N PHE A 65 -0.93 11.62 -10.84
CA PHE A 65 0.37 11.63 -11.48
C PHE A 65 0.45 12.78 -12.48
N ILE A 66 1.02 13.90 -12.05
CA ILE A 66 1.05 15.13 -12.85
C ILE A 66 2.20 15.14 -13.86
N ASN A 67 3.31 14.44 -13.58
CA ASN A 67 4.44 14.34 -14.47
C ASN A 67 4.88 12.88 -14.68
N GLN A 68 5.54 12.61 -15.79
CA GLN A 68 5.90 11.26 -16.24
C GLN A 68 7.21 10.73 -15.61
N ASP A 69 7.80 11.44 -14.64
CA ASP A 69 9.12 11.12 -14.12
C ASP A 69 9.10 10.04 -13.03
N ARG A 70 8.88 8.81 -13.46
CA ARG A 70 8.96 7.62 -12.62
C ARG A 70 10.38 7.37 -12.10
N VAL A 71 11.38 7.58 -12.96
CA VAL A 71 12.79 7.38 -12.64
C VAL A 71 13.21 8.34 -11.53
N ARG A 72 12.77 9.59 -11.59
CA ARG A 72 13.06 10.56 -10.53
C ARG A 72 12.53 10.11 -9.17
N ARG A 73 11.29 9.54 -9.09
CA ARG A 73 10.76 9.02 -7.84
C ARG A 73 11.53 7.81 -7.32
N ILE A 74 12.02 6.95 -8.20
CA ILE A 74 12.93 5.87 -7.81
C ILE A 74 14.21 6.45 -7.19
N LYS A 75 14.81 7.45 -7.81
CA LYS A 75 15.99 8.15 -7.26
C LYS A 75 15.69 8.84 -5.93
N GLU A 76 14.54 9.51 -5.81
CA GLU A 76 14.08 10.11 -4.55
C GLU A 76 13.90 9.06 -3.44
N TRP A 77 13.37 7.87 -3.77
CA TRP A 77 13.29 6.76 -2.81
C TRP A 77 14.68 6.23 -2.44
N MET A 78 15.57 6.06 -3.42
CA MET A 78 16.95 5.61 -3.21
C MET A 78 17.77 6.61 -2.37
N SER A 79 17.49 7.90 -2.44
CA SER A 79 18.18 8.94 -1.68
C SER A 79 17.99 8.86 -0.17
N ASN A 80 17.06 8.01 0.32
CA ASN A 80 16.92 7.74 1.74
C ASN A 80 18.00 6.81 2.31
N TYR A 81 18.87 6.26 1.47
CA TYR A 81 19.89 5.29 1.84
C TYR A 81 21.30 5.85 1.54
N CYS A 82 22.24 5.60 2.44
CA CYS A 82 23.61 6.06 2.27
C CYS A 82 24.35 5.27 1.18
N ASP A 83 24.08 3.97 1.08
CA ASP A 83 24.75 3.07 0.15
C ASP A 83 23.85 1.93 -0.34
N TYR A 84 24.40 1.12 -1.25
CA TYR A 84 23.74 -0.04 -1.83
C TYR A 84 23.36 -1.09 -0.77
N GLN A 85 24.20 -1.34 0.23
CA GLN A 85 23.96 -2.37 1.24
C GLN A 85 22.76 -2.00 2.13
N GLU A 86 22.71 -0.76 2.59
CA GLU A 86 21.59 -0.24 3.39
C GLU A 86 20.27 -0.33 2.60
N MET A 87 20.28 0.09 1.34
CA MET A 87 19.14 -0.03 0.45
C MET A 87 18.69 -1.48 0.31
N MET A 88 19.62 -2.43 0.09
CA MET A 88 19.28 -3.84 -0.10
C MET A 88 18.76 -4.52 1.17
N ILE A 89 19.19 -4.09 2.37
CA ILE A 89 18.61 -4.53 3.64
C ILE A 89 17.14 -4.11 3.71
N SER A 90 16.85 -2.87 3.37
CA SER A 90 15.48 -2.34 3.33
C SER A 90 14.62 -3.09 2.29
N VAL A 91 15.13 -3.26 1.06
CA VAL A 91 14.48 -4.06 0.01
C VAL A 91 14.22 -5.49 0.48
N GLY A 92 15.18 -6.12 1.13
CA GLY A 92 15.03 -7.46 1.70
C GLY A 92 13.90 -7.53 2.71
N GLY A 93 13.84 -6.59 3.65
CA GLY A 93 12.81 -6.51 4.70
C GLY A 93 11.41 -6.31 4.14
N MET A 94 11.21 -5.36 3.21
CA MET A 94 9.90 -5.14 2.61
C MET A 94 9.45 -6.35 1.76
N LEU A 95 10.33 -6.97 0.97
CA LEU A 95 9.98 -8.15 0.19
C LEU A 95 9.73 -9.40 1.06
N GLN A 96 10.34 -9.51 2.23
CA GLN A 96 10.04 -10.56 3.20
C GLN A 96 8.61 -10.42 3.74
N ASN A 97 8.22 -9.21 4.12
CA ASN A 97 6.87 -8.92 4.61
C ASN A 97 5.80 -9.09 3.53
N LEU A 98 6.14 -8.97 2.26
CA LEU A 98 5.23 -9.20 1.14
C LEU A 98 5.12 -10.71 0.83
N SER A 99 4.57 -11.48 1.76
CA SER A 99 4.43 -12.93 1.67
C SER A 99 3.11 -13.39 2.28
N PHE A 100 2.46 -14.38 1.65
CA PHE A 100 1.26 -15.01 2.22
C PHE A 100 1.55 -15.56 3.61
N GLY A 101 0.58 -15.44 4.52
CA GLY A 101 0.72 -15.80 5.93
C GLY A 101 1.33 -14.73 6.82
N MET A 102 1.85 -13.63 6.25
CA MET A 102 2.27 -12.47 7.06
C MET A 102 1.05 -11.70 7.58
N PRO A 103 1.12 -11.08 8.78
CA PRO A 103 0.05 -10.21 9.26
C PRO A 103 -0.32 -9.13 8.22
N SER A 104 -1.63 -8.91 8.00
CA SER A 104 -2.15 -7.99 6.97
C SER A 104 -1.52 -6.60 7.05
N GLU A 105 -1.37 -6.03 8.25
CA GLU A 105 -0.71 -4.74 8.44
C GLU A 105 0.72 -4.70 7.89
N LYS A 106 1.50 -5.77 8.08
CA LYS A 106 2.88 -5.85 7.56
C LYS A 106 2.89 -6.03 6.05
N PHE A 107 2.00 -6.87 5.53
CA PHE A 107 1.89 -7.14 4.11
C PHE A 107 1.47 -5.90 3.33
N GLU A 108 0.41 -5.24 3.74
CA GLU A 108 -0.11 -4.04 3.10
C GLU A 108 0.86 -2.85 3.19
N SER A 109 1.56 -2.71 4.32
CA SER A 109 2.62 -1.71 4.48
C SER A 109 3.78 -1.99 3.53
N ALA A 110 4.21 -3.24 3.41
CA ALA A 110 5.25 -3.66 2.48
C ALA A 110 4.83 -3.44 1.02
N LEU A 111 3.57 -3.71 0.68
CA LEU A 111 3.03 -3.49 -0.66
C LEU A 111 3.05 -1.99 -1.03
N LYS A 112 2.70 -1.10 -0.07
CA LYS A 112 2.83 0.35 -0.24
C LYS A 112 4.28 0.75 -0.50
N GLU A 113 5.21 0.28 0.32
CA GLU A 113 6.65 0.61 0.19
C GLU A 113 7.23 0.10 -1.14
N VAL A 114 6.86 -1.11 -1.56
CA VAL A 114 7.27 -1.63 -2.88
C VAL A 114 6.74 -0.73 -4.00
N GLY A 115 5.48 -0.29 -3.94
CA GLY A 115 4.95 0.66 -4.91
C GLY A 115 5.78 1.95 -4.99
N MET A 116 6.13 2.53 -3.84
CA MET A 116 6.98 3.73 -3.78
C MET A 116 8.38 3.47 -4.32
N SER A 117 9.00 2.37 -3.94
CA SER A 117 10.39 2.02 -4.32
C SER A 117 10.56 1.83 -5.83
N ILE A 118 9.52 1.37 -6.52
CA ILE A 118 9.52 1.22 -7.98
C ILE A 118 8.87 2.42 -8.71
N GLY A 119 8.71 3.54 -8.01
CA GLY A 119 8.38 4.86 -8.56
C GLY A 119 6.89 5.15 -8.77
N PHE A 120 5.98 4.43 -8.10
CA PHE A 120 4.56 4.80 -8.06
C PHE A 120 4.28 5.81 -6.93
N LEU A 121 3.24 6.62 -7.10
CA LEU A 121 2.57 7.22 -5.95
C LEU A 121 1.73 6.13 -5.31
N SER A 122 1.93 5.88 -4.02
CA SER A 122 1.32 4.76 -3.32
C SER A 122 0.66 5.20 -2.02
N GLN A 123 -0.58 4.79 -1.81
CA GLN A 123 -1.38 5.10 -0.61
C GLN A 123 -2.07 3.84 -0.08
N ARG A 124 -2.48 3.91 1.17
CA ARG A 124 -3.34 2.92 1.84
C ARG A 124 -4.64 3.61 2.26
N PRO A 125 -5.62 3.81 1.35
CA PRO A 125 -6.83 4.58 1.64
C PRO A 125 -7.63 4.01 2.82
N ASP A 126 -7.83 2.69 2.89
CA ASP A 126 -8.51 2.07 4.02
C ASP A 126 -7.82 2.40 5.35
N LYS A 127 -6.50 2.30 5.41
CA LYS A 127 -5.73 2.62 6.62
C LYS A 127 -5.79 4.10 6.99
N GLU A 128 -5.70 4.99 5.98
CA GLU A 128 -5.63 6.43 6.20
C GLU A 128 -6.98 7.06 6.55
N ILE A 129 -8.06 6.64 5.89
CA ILE A 129 -9.39 7.25 6.02
C ILE A 129 -10.52 6.25 6.32
N LYS A 130 -10.21 4.95 6.48
CA LYS A 130 -11.17 3.86 6.68
C LYS A 130 -12.17 3.70 5.52
N LYS A 131 -11.72 4.00 4.30
CA LYS A 131 -12.51 3.84 3.07
C LYS A 131 -11.59 3.60 1.89
N GLY A 132 -12.01 2.74 0.97
CA GLY A 132 -11.24 2.41 -0.22
C GLY A 132 -10.34 1.18 -0.03
N PRO A 133 -9.49 0.86 -1.00
CA PRO A 133 -8.69 -0.36 -1.01
C PRO A 133 -7.55 -0.35 0.00
N ASP A 134 -7.01 -1.54 0.27
CA ASP A 134 -5.82 -1.73 1.11
C ASP A 134 -4.61 -0.98 0.55
N ASN A 135 -4.45 -0.99 -0.78
CA ASN A 135 -3.43 -0.21 -1.47
C ASN A 135 -3.95 0.37 -2.79
N LEU A 136 -3.52 1.57 -3.10
CA LEU A 136 -3.77 2.23 -4.37
C LEU A 136 -2.45 2.81 -4.90
N TRP A 137 -2.05 2.38 -6.10
CA TRP A 137 -0.88 2.92 -6.79
C TRP A 137 -1.32 3.75 -8.00
N CYS A 138 -0.64 4.86 -8.24
CA CYS A 138 -0.79 5.67 -9.43
C CYS A 138 0.55 5.76 -10.17
N GLY A 139 0.55 5.41 -11.44
CA GLY A 139 1.70 5.45 -12.34
C GLY A 139 1.56 6.47 -13.46
N ILE A 140 2.31 6.27 -14.53
CA ILE A 140 2.29 7.12 -15.73
C ILE A 140 0.88 7.15 -16.32
N GLU A 141 0.50 8.28 -16.92
CA GLU A 141 -0.79 8.50 -17.60
C GLU A 141 -2.01 8.22 -16.70
N ASN A 142 -1.87 8.45 -15.39
CA ASN A 142 -2.91 8.14 -14.42
C ASN A 142 -3.43 6.68 -14.54
N GLN A 143 -2.52 5.75 -14.82
CA GLN A 143 -2.83 4.32 -14.71
C GLN A 143 -2.80 3.92 -13.24
N TYR A 144 -3.94 3.54 -12.71
CA TYR A 144 -4.09 3.10 -11.33
C TYR A 144 -4.06 1.58 -11.21
N PHE A 145 -3.52 1.13 -10.06
CA PHE A 145 -3.62 -0.25 -9.59
C PHE A 145 -4.34 -0.23 -8.24
N LEU A 146 -5.53 -0.78 -8.20
CA LEU A 146 -6.32 -1.00 -6.99
C LEU A 146 -6.02 -2.40 -6.50
N LEU A 147 -5.42 -2.50 -5.31
CA LEU A 147 -4.90 -3.74 -4.75
C LEU A 147 -5.64 -4.05 -3.45
N GLU A 148 -6.30 -5.19 -3.41
CA GLU A 148 -6.98 -5.74 -2.24
C GLU A 148 -6.23 -6.99 -1.78
N CYS A 149 -5.96 -7.10 -0.48
CA CYS A 149 -5.08 -8.11 0.09
C CYS A 149 -5.86 -9.11 0.96
N LYS A 150 -5.75 -10.40 0.63
CA LYS A 150 -6.28 -11.53 1.40
C LYS A 150 -5.15 -12.54 1.64
N ASN A 151 -4.07 -12.04 2.22
CA ASN A 151 -2.82 -12.80 2.41
C ASN A 151 -2.80 -13.67 3.68
N GLU A 152 -3.72 -13.45 4.63
CA GLU A 152 -3.84 -14.25 5.87
C GLU A 152 -4.78 -15.45 5.70
N VAL A 153 -5.45 -15.59 4.55
CA VAL A 153 -6.28 -16.77 4.29
C VAL A 153 -5.40 -18.00 4.04
N GLU A 154 -5.89 -19.16 4.45
CA GLU A 154 -5.18 -20.43 4.29
C GLU A 154 -4.88 -20.74 2.81
N ASP A 155 -3.72 -21.34 2.56
CA ASP A 155 -3.31 -21.76 1.21
C ASP A 155 -4.25 -22.78 0.58
N THR A 156 -4.94 -23.56 1.42
CA THR A 156 -5.94 -24.57 1.02
C THR A 156 -7.30 -23.97 0.68
N ARG A 157 -7.44 -22.65 0.76
CA ARG A 157 -8.68 -21.94 0.42
C ARG A 157 -9.20 -22.34 -0.95
N SER A 158 -10.40 -22.92 -0.99
CA SER A 158 -10.97 -23.47 -2.21
C SER A 158 -11.45 -22.40 -3.19
N GLU A 159 -12.05 -21.31 -2.69
CA GLU A 159 -12.65 -20.29 -3.53
C GLU A 159 -12.69 -18.89 -2.87
N ILE A 160 -12.85 -17.87 -3.70
CA ILE A 160 -13.09 -16.47 -3.31
C ILE A 160 -14.54 -16.36 -2.85
N SER A 161 -14.77 -15.91 -1.63
CA SER A 161 -16.10 -15.81 -1.04
C SER A 161 -16.87 -14.60 -1.57
N LYS A 162 -18.21 -14.62 -1.36
CA LYS A 162 -19.10 -13.50 -1.64
C LYS A 162 -18.69 -12.22 -0.88
N ASN A 163 -18.21 -12.37 0.35
CA ASN A 163 -17.78 -11.22 1.16
C ASN A 163 -16.52 -10.57 0.57
N GLU A 164 -15.54 -11.35 0.13
CA GLU A 164 -14.30 -10.83 -0.48
C GLU A 164 -14.58 -10.16 -1.83
N ALA A 165 -15.46 -10.75 -2.64
CA ALA A 165 -15.93 -10.11 -3.87
C ALA A 165 -16.70 -8.81 -3.58
N GLY A 166 -17.54 -8.79 -2.56
CA GLY A 166 -18.28 -7.62 -2.12
C GLY A 166 -17.37 -6.48 -1.65
N GLN A 167 -16.28 -6.78 -0.94
CA GLN A 167 -15.28 -5.78 -0.58
C GLN A 167 -14.62 -5.16 -1.83
N MET A 168 -14.17 -5.98 -2.77
CA MET A 168 -13.57 -5.50 -4.03
C MET A 168 -14.57 -4.62 -4.82
N ASN A 169 -15.85 -4.99 -4.87
CA ASN A 169 -16.90 -4.20 -5.52
C ASN A 169 -17.10 -2.85 -4.83
N SER A 170 -17.14 -2.83 -3.49
CA SER A 170 -17.23 -1.61 -2.69
C SER A 170 -16.05 -0.67 -2.92
N HIS A 171 -14.83 -1.22 -2.97
CA HIS A 171 -13.61 -0.44 -3.23
C HIS A 171 -13.54 0.05 -4.68
N SER A 172 -14.07 -0.72 -5.63
CA SER A 172 -14.22 -0.30 -7.03
C SER A 172 -15.18 0.88 -7.16
N ALA A 173 -16.34 0.82 -6.50
CA ALA A 173 -17.31 1.92 -6.47
C ALA A 173 -16.74 3.17 -5.77
N TRP A 174 -15.98 3.00 -4.68
CA TRP A 174 -15.26 4.09 -4.05
C TRP A 174 -14.25 4.75 -5.01
N PHE A 175 -13.48 3.93 -5.75
CA PHE A 175 -12.52 4.44 -6.73
C PHE A 175 -13.22 5.28 -7.81
N GLU A 176 -14.29 4.77 -8.39
CA GLU A 176 -15.05 5.51 -9.43
C GLU A 176 -15.63 6.80 -8.91
N LYS A 177 -16.18 6.80 -7.69
CA LYS A 177 -16.69 8.02 -7.05
C LYS A 177 -15.62 9.10 -6.90
N ILE A 178 -14.37 8.71 -6.64
CA ILE A 178 -13.27 9.64 -6.36
C ILE A 178 -12.51 10.03 -7.63
N TYR A 179 -12.25 9.07 -8.53
CA TYR A 179 -11.36 9.21 -9.68
C TYR A 179 -12.12 9.21 -11.03
N GLY A 180 -13.44 9.00 -11.02
CA GLY A 180 -14.24 8.92 -12.24
C GLY A 180 -13.82 7.75 -13.12
N ASN A 181 -13.73 7.99 -14.42
CA ASN A 181 -13.40 6.98 -15.44
C ASN A 181 -11.88 6.79 -15.63
N ALA A 182 -11.06 7.06 -14.59
CA ALA A 182 -9.62 6.85 -14.69
C ALA A 182 -9.29 5.37 -14.94
N LYS A 183 -8.24 5.11 -15.74
CA LYS A 183 -7.78 3.75 -16.03
C LYS A 183 -7.34 3.04 -14.75
N CYS A 184 -8.01 1.95 -14.40
CA CYS A 184 -7.74 1.21 -13.18
C CYS A 184 -7.64 -0.29 -13.43
N LYS A 185 -6.49 -0.87 -13.09
CA LYS A 185 -6.30 -2.32 -12.97
C LYS A 185 -6.65 -2.74 -11.55
N ARG A 186 -7.64 -3.63 -11.39
CA ARG A 186 -8.08 -4.14 -10.10
C ARG A 186 -7.49 -5.51 -9.88
N ILE A 187 -6.76 -5.70 -8.79
CA ILE A 187 -6.05 -6.94 -8.47
C ILE A 187 -6.43 -7.38 -7.05
N LEU A 188 -6.98 -8.58 -6.93
CA LEU A 188 -7.17 -9.26 -5.66
C LEU A 188 -5.98 -10.20 -5.40
N ILE A 189 -5.24 -9.95 -4.33
CA ILE A 189 -4.10 -10.78 -3.91
C ILE A 189 -4.62 -11.85 -2.95
N ILE A 190 -4.81 -13.08 -3.46
CA ILE A 190 -5.41 -14.21 -2.74
C ILE A 190 -4.86 -15.54 -3.27
N PRO A 191 -4.79 -16.64 -2.46
CA PRO A 191 -4.21 -17.91 -2.92
C PRO A 191 -4.96 -18.62 -4.04
N THR A 192 -6.27 -18.38 -4.18
CA THR A 192 -7.14 -19.05 -5.17
C THR A 192 -7.61 -18.10 -6.26
N LYS A 193 -7.91 -18.63 -7.46
CA LYS A 193 -8.56 -17.87 -8.54
C LYS A 193 -9.99 -18.35 -8.83
N LYS A 194 -10.50 -19.27 -8.04
CA LYS A 194 -11.85 -19.79 -8.18
C LYS A 194 -12.82 -18.90 -7.44
N LEU A 195 -13.73 -18.23 -8.15
CA LEU A 195 -14.78 -17.40 -7.57
C LEU A 195 -15.97 -18.29 -7.19
N SER A 196 -16.50 -18.13 -5.97
CA SER A 196 -17.69 -18.85 -5.51
C SER A 196 -18.88 -18.63 -6.45
N TYR A 197 -19.71 -19.67 -6.65
CA TYR A 197 -20.93 -19.57 -7.45
C TYR A 197 -21.86 -18.43 -7.01
N HIS A 198 -21.87 -18.12 -5.71
CA HIS A 198 -22.71 -17.06 -5.12
C HIS A 198 -22.08 -15.67 -5.11
N ALA A 199 -20.90 -15.51 -5.70
CA ALA A 199 -20.15 -14.27 -5.74
C ALA A 199 -20.05 -13.74 -7.18
N ASP A 200 -19.94 -12.41 -7.31
CA ASP A 200 -19.75 -11.77 -8.59
C ASP A 200 -18.90 -10.49 -8.42
N PHE A 201 -18.14 -10.14 -9.47
CA PHE A 201 -17.42 -8.89 -9.56
C PHE A 201 -18.15 -7.93 -10.50
N THR A 202 -18.42 -6.72 -10.03
CA THR A 202 -19.08 -5.66 -10.84
C THR A 202 -18.15 -5.03 -11.88
N HIS A 203 -16.84 -5.26 -11.75
CA HIS A 203 -15.80 -4.71 -12.60
C HIS A 203 -14.81 -5.81 -13.00
N PRO A 204 -14.01 -5.61 -14.07
CA PRO A 204 -12.90 -6.51 -14.38
C PRO A 204 -11.89 -6.55 -13.23
N VAL A 205 -11.75 -7.73 -12.63
CA VAL A 205 -10.79 -8.02 -11.55
C VAL A 205 -9.88 -9.14 -12.01
N GLU A 206 -8.62 -9.06 -11.68
CA GLU A 206 -7.68 -10.17 -11.85
C GLU A 206 -7.08 -10.60 -10.52
N ILE A 207 -6.55 -11.80 -10.48
CA ILE A 207 -6.07 -12.44 -9.26
C ILE A 207 -4.54 -12.52 -9.29
N MET A 208 -3.90 -12.08 -8.23
CA MET A 208 -2.48 -12.32 -7.99
C MET A 208 -2.31 -13.42 -6.94
N ARG A 209 -1.92 -14.62 -7.40
CA ARG A 209 -1.64 -15.77 -6.52
C ARG A 209 -0.16 -15.83 -6.12
N LYS A 210 0.17 -16.79 -5.24
CA LYS A 210 1.52 -17.01 -4.69
C LYS A 210 2.64 -16.97 -5.74
N ASN A 211 2.46 -17.68 -6.87
CA ASN A 211 3.49 -17.76 -7.90
C ASN A 211 3.70 -16.40 -8.60
N SER A 212 2.61 -15.70 -8.89
CA SER A 212 2.67 -14.36 -9.50
C SER A 212 3.31 -13.35 -8.55
N LEU A 213 2.94 -13.37 -7.27
CA LEU A 213 3.56 -12.54 -6.24
C LEU A 213 5.06 -12.86 -6.07
N LYS A 214 5.44 -14.14 -6.05
CA LYS A 214 6.85 -14.58 -5.99
C LYS A 214 7.64 -14.07 -7.20
N ARG A 215 7.07 -14.18 -8.41
CA ARG A 215 7.68 -13.65 -9.64
C ARG A 215 7.86 -12.14 -9.55
N PHE A 216 6.83 -11.41 -9.15
CA PHE A 216 6.91 -9.95 -8.95
C PHE A 216 8.02 -9.58 -7.96
N LYS A 217 8.04 -10.21 -6.78
CA LYS A 217 9.08 -10.01 -5.75
C LYS A 217 10.49 -10.27 -6.29
N ASN A 218 10.67 -11.31 -7.07
CA ASN A 218 11.97 -11.65 -7.65
C ASN A 218 12.41 -10.60 -8.67
N ASN A 219 11.50 -10.11 -9.50
CA ASN A 219 11.79 -9.07 -10.48
C ASN A 219 12.13 -7.73 -9.80
N VAL A 220 11.39 -7.34 -8.76
CA VAL A 220 11.74 -6.17 -7.94
C VAL A 220 13.12 -6.33 -7.27
N ARG A 221 13.40 -7.51 -6.69
CA ARG A 221 14.72 -7.78 -6.10
C ARG A 221 15.83 -7.68 -7.11
N ASN A 222 15.65 -8.26 -8.30
CA ASN A 222 16.66 -8.26 -9.36
C ASN A 222 16.86 -6.87 -9.93
N PHE A 223 15.81 -6.06 -10.05
CA PHE A 223 15.91 -4.65 -10.39
C PHE A 223 16.88 -3.91 -9.45
N PHE A 224 16.69 -4.05 -8.14
CA PHE A 224 17.58 -3.40 -7.18
C PHE A 224 18.99 -3.99 -7.15
N LYS A 225 19.19 -5.26 -7.50
CA LYS A 225 20.52 -5.86 -7.61
C LYS A 225 21.36 -5.25 -8.74
N GLU A 226 20.76 -4.68 -9.77
CA GLU A 226 21.51 -4.02 -10.84
C GLU A 226 22.36 -2.83 -10.34
N PHE A 227 21.93 -2.18 -9.26
CA PHE A 227 22.63 -1.05 -8.68
C PHE A 227 23.95 -1.42 -7.98
N ALA A 228 24.22 -2.71 -7.72
CA ALA A 228 25.45 -3.17 -7.05
C ALA A 228 26.73 -2.75 -7.74
N LYS A 229 26.69 -2.47 -9.04
CA LYS A 229 27.85 -2.13 -9.88
C LYS A 229 28.10 -0.62 -10.00
N TYR A 230 27.27 0.20 -9.33
CA TYR A 230 27.26 1.64 -9.50
C TYR A 230 27.37 2.35 -8.15
N VAL A 231 27.84 3.60 -8.17
CA VAL A 231 27.62 4.52 -7.06
C VAL A 231 26.14 4.85 -7.04
N LEU A 232 25.45 4.56 -5.93
CA LEU A 232 23.99 4.48 -5.83
C LEU A 232 23.27 5.74 -6.38
N HIS A 233 23.80 6.92 -6.11
CA HIS A 233 23.18 8.19 -6.49
C HIS A 233 23.62 8.73 -7.86
N GLU A 234 24.58 8.08 -8.53
CA GLU A 234 25.14 8.52 -9.80
C GLU A 234 24.60 7.76 -11.02
N VAL A 235 23.67 6.81 -10.80
CA VAL A 235 23.09 6.01 -11.88
C VAL A 235 22.23 6.90 -12.79
N SER A 236 22.51 6.86 -14.10
CA SER A 236 21.78 7.67 -15.07
C SER A 236 20.32 7.23 -15.22
N ASP A 237 19.45 8.18 -15.61
CA ASP A 237 18.03 7.94 -15.82
C ASP A 237 17.77 6.86 -16.88
N GLN A 238 18.55 6.89 -17.97
CA GLN A 238 18.49 5.89 -19.03
C GLN A 238 18.80 4.49 -18.52
N LYS A 239 19.75 4.37 -17.59
CA LYS A 239 20.13 3.08 -17.01
C LYS A 239 19.03 2.54 -16.10
N ILE A 240 18.43 3.40 -15.28
CA ILE A 240 17.30 3.02 -14.42
C ILE A 240 16.10 2.59 -15.28
N GLN A 241 15.80 3.32 -16.37
CA GLN A 241 14.75 2.91 -17.29
C GLN A 241 15.04 1.55 -17.93
N GLN A 242 16.28 1.31 -18.36
CA GLN A 242 16.69 0.00 -18.87
C GLN A 242 16.47 -1.13 -17.83
N PHE A 243 16.76 -0.88 -16.55
CA PHE A 243 16.53 -1.87 -15.49
C PHE A 243 15.04 -2.13 -15.26
N ILE A 244 14.20 -1.09 -15.31
CA ILE A 244 12.73 -1.23 -15.25
C ILE A 244 12.24 -2.18 -16.33
N ASP A 245 12.69 -1.98 -17.57
CA ASP A 245 12.27 -2.77 -18.73
C ASP A 245 12.82 -4.21 -18.67
N THR A 246 14.11 -4.35 -18.32
CA THR A 246 14.79 -5.65 -18.20
C THR A 246 14.12 -6.55 -17.17
N HIS A 247 13.69 -5.98 -16.03
CA HIS A 247 13.06 -6.74 -14.95
C HIS A 247 11.53 -6.72 -14.99
N GLU A 248 10.95 -6.33 -16.13
CA GLU A 248 9.51 -6.42 -16.40
C GLU A 248 8.62 -5.72 -15.35
N ILE A 249 9.12 -4.66 -14.74
CA ILE A 249 8.36 -3.85 -13.77
C ILE A 249 7.81 -2.55 -14.37
N ASP A 250 7.89 -2.38 -15.70
CA ASP A 250 7.18 -1.35 -16.43
C ASP A 250 5.66 -1.52 -16.36
N ILE A 251 4.90 -0.46 -16.69
CA ILE A 251 3.43 -0.44 -16.59
C ILE A 251 2.77 -1.55 -17.43
N ALA A 252 3.27 -1.80 -18.64
CA ALA A 252 2.67 -2.79 -19.54
C ALA A 252 2.82 -4.20 -18.97
N ASN A 253 4.00 -4.53 -18.44
CA ASN A 253 4.25 -5.82 -17.80
C ASN A 253 3.49 -5.95 -16.47
N LEU A 254 3.45 -4.91 -15.63
CA LEU A 254 2.67 -4.91 -14.40
C LEU A 254 1.18 -5.13 -14.64
N THR A 255 0.66 -4.61 -15.76
CA THR A 255 -0.75 -4.80 -16.14
C THR A 255 -1.05 -6.23 -16.61
N LYS A 256 -0.07 -6.94 -17.21
CA LYS A 256 -0.32 -8.19 -17.94
C LYS A 256 0.25 -9.45 -17.28
N LYS A 257 1.38 -9.34 -16.55
CA LYS A 257 2.19 -10.53 -16.22
C LYS A 257 2.06 -11.04 -14.79
N TYR A 258 1.55 -10.22 -13.87
CA TYR A 258 1.54 -10.56 -12.44
C TYR A 258 0.16 -10.87 -11.89
N SER A 259 -0.85 -10.87 -12.74
CA SER A 259 -2.21 -11.28 -12.40
C SER A 259 -2.82 -12.12 -13.51
N GLU A 260 -3.85 -12.91 -13.20
CA GLU A 260 -4.55 -13.80 -14.09
C GLU A 260 -6.07 -13.67 -13.90
N LYS A 261 -6.85 -14.09 -14.89
CA LYS A 261 -8.31 -14.11 -14.81
C LYS A 261 -8.77 -15.15 -13.78
N TYR A 262 -9.82 -14.82 -13.05
CA TYR A 262 -10.54 -15.80 -12.23
C TYR A 262 -11.42 -16.70 -13.10
N HIS A 263 -11.92 -17.78 -12.52
CA HIS A 263 -12.99 -18.61 -13.10
C HIS A 263 -14.10 -18.79 -12.07
N GLN A 264 -15.34 -18.78 -12.55
CA GLN A 264 -16.52 -18.99 -11.72
C GLN A 264 -16.64 -20.47 -11.36
N SER A 265 -17.02 -20.77 -10.10
CA SER A 265 -17.45 -22.10 -9.71
C SER A 265 -18.74 -22.46 -10.45
N THR A 266 -18.84 -23.68 -10.94
CA THR A 266 -20.10 -24.27 -11.37
C THR A 266 -20.82 -24.86 -10.16
N LYS A 267 -22.16 -24.94 -10.23
CA LYS A 267 -22.97 -25.66 -9.23
C LYS A 267 -22.55 -27.09 -9.08
#